data_2bbb831a1b22798e97103745e159b64f
#
_entry.id   2bbb831a1b22798e97103745e159b64f
#
_cell.length_a   1.000
_cell.length_b   1.000
_cell.length_c   1.000
_cell.angle_alpha   90.00
_cell.angle_beta   90.00
_cell.angle_gamma   90.00
#
_symmetry.space_group_name_H-M   'P 1'
#
loop_
_entity.id
_entity.type
_entity.pdbx_description
1 polymer ?
#
loop_
_entity_poly.entity_id
_entity_poly.type
_entity_poly.pdbx_seq_one_letter_code
_entity_poly.pdbx_strand_id
1 'polypeptide(L)'
;MDLYALLSLAIVTFIYAISPGPGVFAVLATATRYGGLSAVWLSIGHTITDIFYVSVAIFAITFIASTIDQALIFIKIFGAIYLCYLGVMQWNSSGVSFETTVEKKSIAKLFMAGFVIGGTNPKTAIYYLSFLPVFMSLDNLSTMDTLNIILVVALMVFLALNVATIIGIKLRDHIQNPKVIEITNKTTGAMMILVGIFVGLY
;
A
#
# COMPACT_ATOMS: atom_id res chain seq x y z
N MET A 1 19.59 2.10 11.10
CA MET A 1 19.14 3.04 10.04
C MET A 1 19.28 4.47 10.53
N ASP A 2 19.65 5.40 9.64
CA ASP A 2 19.65 6.82 9.97
C ASP A 2 18.25 7.43 9.86
N LEU A 3 18.08 8.63 10.42
CA LEU A 3 16.81 9.34 10.46
C LEU A 3 16.30 9.68 9.03
N TYR A 4 17.21 9.99 8.10
CA TYR A 4 16.84 10.35 6.73
C TYR A 4 16.23 9.15 5.99
N ALA A 5 16.79 7.96 6.16
CA ALA A 5 16.27 6.73 5.57
C ALA A 5 14.88 6.40 6.13
N LEU A 6 14.67 6.55 7.45
CA LEU A 6 13.34 6.34 8.08
C LEU A 6 12.31 7.37 7.60
N LEU A 7 12.68 8.64 7.47
CA LEU A 7 11.79 9.68 6.96
C LEU A 7 11.42 9.44 5.48
N SER A 8 12.42 9.05 4.68
CA SER A 8 12.18 8.71 3.27
C SER A 8 11.26 7.51 3.13
N LEU A 9 11.48 6.46 3.91
CA LEU A 9 10.59 5.30 3.98
C LEU A 9 9.17 5.71 4.39
N ALA A 10 9.02 6.57 5.42
CA ALA A 10 7.73 7.05 5.89
C ALA A 10 6.97 7.80 4.78
N ILE A 11 7.62 8.76 4.11
CA ILE A 11 7.00 9.56 3.05
C ILE A 11 6.55 8.66 1.90
N VAL A 12 7.43 7.79 1.44
CA VAL A 12 7.15 6.93 0.29
C VAL A 12 6.06 5.90 0.62
N THR A 13 6.11 5.30 1.82
CA THR A 13 5.07 4.38 2.28
C THR A 13 3.73 5.08 2.39
N PHE A 14 3.68 6.31 2.90
CA PHE A 14 2.45 7.09 2.96
C PHE A 14 1.88 7.38 1.56
N ILE A 15 2.72 7.85 0.62
CA ILE A 15 2.32 8.12 -0.77
C ILE A 15 1.81 6.83 -1.43
N TYR A 16 2.53 5.73 -1.26
CA TYR A 16 2.10 4.42 -1.74
C TYR A 16 0.74 4.01 -1.15
N ALA A 17 0.58 4.10 0.17
CA ALA A 17 -0.62 3.64 0.86
C ALA A 17 -1.86 4.49 0.53
N ILE A 18 -1.72 5.82 0.40
CA ILE A 18 -2.82 6.72 0.03
C ILE A 18 -3.16 6.64 -1.45
N SER A 19 -2.24 6.16 -2.28
CA SER A 19 -2.48 6.05 -3.72
C SER A 19 -3.62 5.07 -3.97
N PRO A 20 -4.63 5.45 -4.78
CA PRO A 20 -5.83 4.65 -4.98
C PRO A 20 -5.49 3.22 -5.45
N GLY A 21 -6.23 2.27 -4.91
CA GLY A 21 -6.10 0.85 -5.16
C GLY A 21 -7.18 0.11 -4.38
N PRO A 22 -7.25 -1.23 -4.48
CA PRO A 22 -8.31 -2.01 -3.83
C PRO A 22 -8.51 -1.68 -2.34
N GLY A 23 -7.42 -1.50 -1.58
CA GLY A 23 -7.47 -1.15 -0.16
C GLY A 23 -8.09 0.21 0.10
N VAL A 24 -7.59 1.26 -0.58
CA VAL A 24 -8.10 2.64 -0.43
C VAL A 24 -9.57 2.72 -0.86
N PHE A 25 -9.93 2.08 -1.97
CA PHE A 25 -11.33 2.06 -2.43
C PHE A 25 -12.26 1.33 -1.46
N ALA A 26 -11.82 0.22 -0.89
CA ALA A 26 -12.60 -0.50 0.11
C ALA A 26 -12.83 0.35 1.37
N VAL A 27 -11.79 1.08 1.81
CA VAL A 27 -11.88 2.02 2.94
C VAL A 27 -12.83 3.17 2.61
N LEU A 28 -12.67 3.82 1.45
CA LEU A 28 -13.56 4.89 1.00
C LEU A 28 -15.02 4.43 0.94
N ALA A 29 -15.30 3.30 0.29
CA ALA A 29 -16.64 2.73 0.17
C ALA A 29 -17.23 2.37 1.54
N THR A 30 -16.42 1.82 2.45
CA THR A 30 -16.86 1.49 3.80
C THR A 30 -17.15 2.76 4.60
N ALA A 31 -16.30 3.78 4.50
CA ALA A 31 -16.48 5.06 5.19
C ALA A 31 -17.75 5.78 4.73
N THR A 32 -17.99 5.83 3.43
CA THR A 32 -19.18 6.48 2.85
C THR A 32 -20.45 5.76 3.20
N ARG A 33 -20.47 4.41 3.22
CA ARG A 33 -21.67 3.61 3.40
C ARG A 33 -21.98 3.30 4.86
N TYR A 34 -20.95 3.00 5.66
CA TYR A 34 -21.12 2.49 7.03
C TYR A 34 -20.49 3.38 8.10
N GLY A 35 -19.88 4.50 7.69
CA GLY A 35 -19.26 5.46 8.58
C GLY A 35 -17.79 5.16 8.93
N GLY A 36 -17.15 6.17 9.54
CA GLY A 36 -15.70 6.16 9.79
C GLY A 36 -15.22 5.01 10.67
N LEU A 37 -15.95 4.68 11.74
CA LEU A 37 -15.53 3.60 12.64
C LEU A 37 -15.46 2.24 11.93
N SER A 38 -16.39 1.99 11.02
CA SER A 38 -16.37 0.77 10.19
C SER A 38 -15.15 0.73 9.27
N ALA A 39 -14.81 1.86 8.67
CA ALA A 39 -13.63 2.00 7.82
C ALA A 39 -12.32 1.85 8.62
N VAL A 40 -12.26 2.36 9.85
CA VAL A 40 -11.10 2.18 10.75
C VAL A 40 -10.83 0.69 11.02
N TRP A 41 -11.85 -0.11 11.30
CA TRP A 41 -11.67 -1.55 11.52
C TRP A 41 -11.17 -2.28 10.26
N LEU A 42 -11.65 -1.88 9.09
CA LEU A 42 -11.13 -2.40 7.82
C LEU A 42 -9.67 -1.96 7.61
N SER A 43 -9.35 -0.70 7.91
CA SER A 43 -7.97 -0.18 7.83
C SER A 43 -7.00 -0.92 8.75
N ILE A 44 -7.45 -1.28 9.97
CA ILE A 44 -6.64 -2.09 10.89
C ILE A 44 -6.33 -3.46 10.27
N GLY A 45 -7.34 -4.14 9.73
CA GLY A 45 -7.14 -5.43 9.06
C GLY A 45 -6.14 -5.34 7.89
N HIS A 46 -6.26 -4.30 7.08
CA HIS A 46 -5.33 -4.05 5.97
C HIS A 46 -3.91 -3.76 6.47
N THR A 47 -3.76 -2.91 7.48
CA THR A 47 -2.44 -2.59 8.07
C THR A 47 -1.74 -3.83 8.64
N ILE A 48 -2.47 -4.74 9.27
CA ILE A 48 -1.89 -6.01 9.75
C ILE A 48 -1.34 -6.84 8.59
N THR A 49 -1.99 -6.83 7.43
CA THR A 49 -1.46 -7.48 6.24
C THR A 49 -0.17 -6.81 5.74
N ASP A 50 -0.12 -5.48 5.77
CA ASP A 50 1.11 -4.75 5.38
C ASP A 50 2.26 -5.07 6.34
N ILE A 51 2.01 -5.19 7.64
CA ILE A 51 2.99 -5.66 8.64
C ILE A 51 3.49 -7.07 8.28
N PHE A 52 2.59 -7.95 7.89
CA PHE A 52 2.96 -9.29 7.46
C PHE A 52 3.86 -9.24 6.20
N TYR A 53 3.47 -8.49 5.18
CA TYR A 53 4.25 -8.38 3.95
C TYR A 53 5.63 -7.74 4.17
N VAL A 54 5.73 -6.67 4.94
CA VAL A 54 7.04 -6.04 5.24
C VAL A 54 7.93 -6.99 6.03
N SER A 55 7.37 -7.75 6.96
CA SER A 55 8.13 -8.74 7.75
C SER A 55 8.65 -9.88 6.86
N VAL A 56 7.79 -10.42 6.00
CA VAL A 56 8.18 -11.45 5.02
C VAL A 56 9.22 -10.90 4.04
N ALA A 57 9.06 -9.67 3.56
CA ALA A 57 10.00 -9.04 2.65
C ALA A 57 11.38 -8.85 3.30
N ILE A 58 11.44 -8.36 4.54
CA ILE A 58 12.71 -8.22 5.30
C ILE A 58 13.39 -9.58 5.40
N PHE A 59 12.65 -10.61 5.82
CA PHE A 59 13.19 -11.96 5.97
C PHE A 59 13.68 -12.52 4.62
N ALA A 60 12.87 -12.42 3.58
CA ALA A 60 13.21 -12.92 2.24
C ALA A 60 14.43 -12.21 1.67
N ILE A 61 14.49 -10.87 1.78
CA ILE A 61 15.60 -10.06 1.29
C ILE A 61 16.88 -10.41 2.04
N THR A 62 16.83 -10.51 3.37
CA THR A 62 18.00 -10.88 4.20
C THR A 62 18.51 -12.29 3.86
N PHE A 63 17.60 -13.24 3.64
CA PHE A 63 17.96 -14.60 3.26
C PHE A 63 18.55 -14.65 1.85
N ILE A 64 17.95 -13.96 0.88
CA ILE A 64 18.41 -13.92 -0.52
C ILE A 64 19.74 -13.16 -0.65
N ALA A 65 19.91 -12.03 0.04
CA ALA A 65 21.15 -11.26 0.02
C ALA A 65 22.36 -12.07 0.51
N SER A 66 22.15 -12.96 1.49
CA SER A 66 23.21 -13.84 1.98
C SER A 66 23.59 -14.96 0.99
N THR A 67 22.77 -15.18 -0.05
CA THR A 67 22.89 -16.34 -0.94
C THR A 67 23.21 -15.95 -2.39
N ILE A 68 22.60 -14.88 -2.93
CA ILE A 68 22.74 -14.52 -4.35
C ILE A 68 22.48 -13.01 -4.54
N ASP A 69 23.54 -12.20 -4.65
CA ASP A 69 23.42 -10.75 -4.93
C ASP A 69 22.63 -10.42 -6.20
N GLN A 70 22.71 -11.27 -7.21
CA GLN A 70 22.01 -11.07 -8.49
C GLN A 70 20.49 -11.19 -8.38
N ALA A 71 19.95 -11.98 -7.43
CA ALA A 71 18.51 -12.16 -7.29
C ALA A 71 17.80 -10.85 -6.90
N LEU A 72 18.44 -10.00 -6.11
CA LEU A 72 17.89 -8.69 -5.72
C LEU A 72 17.69 -7.77 -6.91
N ILE A 73 18.61 -7.79 -7.89
CA ILE A 73 18.49 -6.99 -9.12
C ILE A 73 17.27 -7.44 -9.93
N PHE A 74 17.07 -8.75 -10.06
CA PHE A 74 15.88 -9.28 -10.77
C PHE A 74 14.59 -8.92 -10.05
N ILE A 75 14.50 -9.08 -8.73
CA ILE A 75 13.32 -8.72 -7.94
C ILE A 75 12.99 -7.22 -8.13
N LYS A 76 14.01 -6.35 -8.09
CA LYS A 76 13.89 -4.92 -8.29
C LYS A 76 13.37 -4.58 -9.69
N ILE A 77 13.98 -5.14 -10.74
CA ILE A 77 13.58 -4.88 -12.13
C ILE A 77 12.16 -5.37 -12.40
N PHE A 78 11.83 -6.61 -12.03
CA PHE A 78 10.47 -7.15 -12.20
C PHE A 78 9.44 -6.36 -11.41
N GLY A 79 9.76 -5.95 -10.18
CA GLY A 79 8.90 -5.12 -9.37
C GLY A 79 8.66 -3.73 -9.97
N ALA A 80 9.71 -3.09 -10.50
CA ALA A 80 9.62 -1.81 -11.19
C ALA A 80 8.71 -1.90 -12.44
N ILE A 81 8.94 -2.91 -13.28
CA ILE A 81 8.12 -3.17 -14.48
C ILE A 81 6.65 -3.39 -14.08
N TYR A 82 6.41 -4.18 -13.04
CA TYR A 82 5.06 -4.49 -12.59
C TYR A 82 4.35 -3.27 -11.96
N LEU A 83 5.07 -2.44 -11.22
CA LEU A 83 4.51 -1.16 -10.73
C LEU A 83 4.11 -0.24 -11.88
N CYS A 84 4.94 -0.14 -12.92
CA CYS A 84 4.58 0.60 -14.13
C CYS A 84 3.37 -0.02 -14.83
N TYR A 85 3.30 -1.33 -14.95
CA TYR A 85 2.15 -2.04 -15.53
C TYR A 85 0.85 -1.77 -14.74
N LEU A 86 0.88 -1.89 -13.41
CA LEU A 86 -0.26 -1.55 -12.57
C LEU A 86 -0.64 -0.08 -12.68
N GLY A 87 0.34 0.81 -12.80
CA GLY A 87 0.12 2.23 -13.01
C GLY A 87 -0.61 2.51 -14.32
N VAL A 88 -0.24 1.85 -15.42
CA VAL A 88 -0.93 1.95 -16.70
C VAL A 88 -2.35 1.37 -16.63
N MET A 89 -2.53 0.23 -15.98
CA MET A 89 -3.87 -0.34 -15.74
C MET A 89 -4.76 0.61 -14.94
N GLN A 90 -4.22 1.20 -13.88
CA GLN A 90 -4.94 2.17 -13.05
C GLN A 90 -5.30 3.43 -13.84
N TRP A 91 -4.38 3.97 -14.65
CA TRP A 91 -4.61 5.12 -15.52
C TRP A 91 -5.75 4.90 -16.50
N ASN A 92 -5.83 3.70 -17.09
CA ASN A 92 -6.85 3.33 -18.07
C ASN A 92 -8.16 2.83 -17.44
N SER A 93 -8.22 2.74 -16.12
CA SER A 93 -9.43 2.28 -15.43
C SER A 93 -10.54 3.33 -15.54
N SER A 94 -11.67 2.96 -16.12
CA SER A 94 -12.84 3.83 -16.32
C SER A 94 -13.88 3.74 -15.20
N GLY A 95 -13.68 2.88 -14.21
CA GLY A 95 -14.64 2.68 -13.14
C GLY A 95 -14.00 2.22 -11.83
N VAL A 96 -14.55 2.70 -10.74
CA VAL A 96 -14.38 2.07 -9.43
C VAL A 96 -15.67 1.31 -9.18
N SER A 97 -15.62 -0.02 -9.21
CA SER A 97 -16.73 -0.80 -8.73
C SER A 97 -16.78 -0.65 -7.20
N PHE A 98 -17.65 0.25 -6.71
CA PHE A 98 -17.98 0.36 -5.30
C PHE A 98 -18.93 -0.79 -4.85
N GLU A 99 -19.06 -1.84 -5.65
CA GLU A 99 -19.80 -3.05 -5.29
C GLU A 99 -19.07 -3.86 -4.21
N THR A 100 -18.78 -3.23 -3.10
CA THR A 100 -18.62 -3.99 -1.88
C THR A 100 -19.99 -4.13 -1.26
N THR A 101 -20.61 -5.27 -1.45
CA THR A 101 -21.78 -5.75 -0.68
C THR A 101 -21.37 -5.95 0.77
N VAL A 102 -21.05 -4.85 1.45
CA VAL A 102 -20.78 -4.89 2.88
C VAL A 102 -22.09 -4.54 3.56
N GLU A 103 -22.93 -5.56 3.87
CA GLU A 103 -23.94 -5.44 4.91
C GLU A 103 -23.29 -4.85 6.17
N LYS A 104 -24.07 -4.23 7.07
CA LYS A 104 -23.60 -3.70 8.36
C LYS A 104 -22.92 -4.84 9.14
N LYS A 105 -21.63 -5.06 8.86
CA LYS A 105 -20.87 -6.23 9.30
C LYS A 105 -20.36 -6.01 10.72
N SER A 106 -20.24 -7.07 11.47
CA SER A 106 -19.56 -7.05 12.76
C SER A 106 -18.11 -6.58 12.58
N ILE A 107 -17.50 -6.03 13.63
CA ILE A 107 -16.11 -5.57 13.67
C ILE A 107 -15.16 -6.64 13.10
N ALA A 108 -15.36 -7.91 13.49
CA ALA A 108 -14.56 -9.02 13.00
C ALA A 108 -14.65 -9.20 11.47
N LYS A 109 -15.84 -9.04 10.89
CA LYS A 109 -16.03 -9.13 9.43
C LYS A 109 -15.37 -7.97 8.69
N LEU A 110 -15.39 -6.77 9.25
CA LEU A 110 -14.72 -5.60 8.68
C LEU A 110 -13.19 -5.75 8.73
N PHE A 111 -12.66 -6.18 9.86
CA PHE A 111 -11.25 -6.49 10.02
C PHE A 111 -10.79 -7.56 9.01
N MET A 112 -11.51 -8.69 8.95
CA MET A 112 -11.19 -9.77 8.01
C MET A 112 -11.29 -9.33 6.55
N ALA A 113 -12.27 -8.48 6.21
CA ALA A 113 -12.34 -7.92 4.85
C ALA A 113 -11.09 -7.09 4.51
N GLY A 114 -10.65 -6.22 5.43
CA GLY A 114 -9.42 -5.45 5.26
C GLY A 114 -8.18 -6.35 5.12
N PHE A 115 -8.08 -7.37 5.98
CA PHE A 115 -7.00 -8.34 5.95
C PHE A 115 -6.95 -9.12 4.62
N VAL A 116 -8.07 -9.61 4.14
CA VAL A 116 -8.16 -10.34 2.86
C VAL A 116 -7.85 -9.41 1.68
N ILE A 117 -8.42 -8.19 1.66
CA ILE A 117 -8.18 -7.21 0.59
C ILE A 117 -6.68 -6.84 0.54
N GLY A 118 -6.06 -6.59 1.68
CA GLY A 118 -4.61 -6.34 1.74
C GLY A 118 -3.80 -7.55 1.30
N GLY A 119 -4.16 -8.75 1.79
CA GLY A 119 -3.45 -10.01 1.53
C GLY A 119 -3.53 -10.52 0.10
N THR A 120 -4.60 -10.17 -0.61
CA THR A 120 -4.76 -10.52 -2.03
C THR A 120 -4.35 -9.37 -2.97
N ASN A 121 -3.89 -8.26 -2.43
CA ASN A 121 -3.52 -7.09 -3.22
C ASN A 121 -2.10 -7.24 -3.80
N PRO A 122 -1.96 -7.48 -5.10
CA PRO A 122 -0.64 -7.65 -5.72
C PRO A 122 0.21 -6.38 -5.63
N LYS A 123 -0.41 -5.20 -5.57
CA LYS A 123 0.27 -3.92 -5.36
C LYS A 123 1.07 -3.93 -4.05
N THR A 124 0.48 -4.47 -2.97
CA THR A 124 1.12 -4.55 -1.65
C THR A 124 2.33 -5.47 -1.66
N ALA A 125 2.17 -6.69 -2.16
CA ALA A 125 3.26 -7.67 -2.21
C ALA A 125 4.48 -7.13 -2.97
N ILE A 126 4.25 -6.55 -4.13
CA ILE A 126 5.32 -6.07 -5.01
C ILE A 126 5.96 -4.79 -4.46
N TYR A 127 5.17 -3.89 -3.88
CA TYR A 127 5.72 -2.71 -3.23
C TYR A 127 6.78 -3.10 -2.20
N TYR A 128 6.48 -4.00 -1.28
CA TYR A 128 7.44 -4.38 -0.23
C TYR A 128 8.65 -5.14 -0.78
N LEU A 129 8.46 -6.05 -1.71
CA LEU A 129 9.57 -6.82 -2.29
C LEU A 129 10.51 -5.95 -3.13
N SER A 130 9.96 -4.97 -3.88
CA SER A 130 10.76 -4.17 -4.83
C SER A 130 11.32 -2.90 -4.22
N PHE A 131 10.56 -2.28 -3.31
CA PHE A 131 10.87 -0.95 -2.82
C PHE A 131 11.66 -0.95 -1.51
N LEU A 132 11.38 -1.91 -0.64
CA LEU A 132 12.04 -2.00 0.67
C LEU A 132 13.56 -2.10 0.58
N PRO A 133 14.16 -2.89 -0.36
CA PRO A 133 15.62 -2.99 -0.50
C PRO A 133 16.32 -1.65 -0.80
N VAL A 134 15.62 -0.70 -1.41
CA VAL A 134 16.18 0.63 -1.75
C VAL A 134 16.50 1.45 -0.49
N PHE A 135 15.78 1.21 0.61
CA PHE A 135 15.94 1.94 1.87
C PHE A 135 16.78 1.20 2.92
N MET A 136 17.14 -0.05 2.63
CA MET A 136 17.80 -0.91 3.60
C MET A 136 19.22 -1.22 3.13
N SER A 137 20.20 -0.90 3.98
CA SER A 137 21.53 -1.52 3.88
C SER A 137 21.41 -2.96 4.37
N LEU A 138 21.42 -3.92 3.44
CA LEU A 138 21.11 -5.32 3.73
C LEU A 138 22.16 -6.02 4.60
N ASP A 139 23.37 -5.49 4.64
CA ASP A 139 24.53 -6.17 5.23
C ASP A 139 24.56 -6.20 6.76
N ASN A 140 23.74 -5.37 7.46
CA ASN A 140 23.78 -5.27 8.93
C ASN A 140 22.48 -4.71 9.54
N LEU A 141 21.32 -5.29 9.20
CA LEU A 141 20.08 -4.91 9.87
C LEU A 141 20.06 -5.39 11.32
N SER A 142 20.08 -4.44 12.25
CA SER A 142 19.83 -4.75 13.66
C SER A 142 18.35 -5.07 13.90
N THR A 143 18.08 -5.79 14.97
CA THR A 143 16.69 -6.05 15.41
C THR A 143 15.93 -4.73 15.63
N MET A 144 16.61 -3.68 16.10
CA MET A 144 16.00 -2.37 16.30
C MET A 144 15.63 -1.70 14.95
N ASP A 145 16.48 -1.84 13.92
CA ASP A 145 16.17 -1.32 12.60
C ASP A 145 14.93 -2.02 12.01
N THR A 146 14.86 -3.34 12.14
CA THR A 146 13.70 -4.13 11.71
C THR A 146 12.41 -3.66 12.40
N LEU A 147 12.44 -3.47 13.71
CA LEU A 147 11.29 -2.97 14.47
C LEU A 147 10.89 -1.56 14.04
N ASN A 148 11.85 -0.66 13.82
CA ASN A 148 11.59 0.69 13.36
C ASN A 148 10.94 0.70 11.96
N ILE A 149 11.41 -0.13 11.04
CA ILE A 149 10.83 -0.27 9.70
C ILE A 149 9.37 -0.73 9.80
N ILE A 150 9.11 -1.80 10.55
CA ILE A 150 7.75 -2.34 10.72
C ILE A 150 6.83 -1.29 11.35
N LEU A 151 7.31 -0.58 12.37
CA LEU A 151 6.53 0.46 13.05
C LEU A 151 6.20 1.63 12.11
N VAL A 152 7.19 2.13 11.35
CA VAL A 152 7.01 3.22 10.39
C VAL A 152 6.01 2.81 9.30
N VAL A 153 6.16 1.61 8.75
CA VAL A 153 5.24 1.08 7.75
C VAL A 153 3.83 1.00 8.31
N ALA A 154 3.65 0.36 9.47
CA ALA A 154 2.35 0.22 10.10
C ALA A 154 1.67 1.58 10.36
N LEU A 155 2.43 2.54 10.89
CA LEU A 155 1.92 3.87 11.17
C LEU A 155 1.53 4.62 9.89
N MET A 156 2.38 4.61 8.87
CA MET A 156 2.13 5.33 7.61
C MET A 156 0.97 4.74 6.83
N VAL A 157 0.86 3.41 6.74
CA VAL A 157 -0.28 2.76 6.10
C VAL A 157 -1.58 3.06 6.86
N PHE A 158 -1.57 2.91 8.18
CA PHE A 158 -2.75 3.21 8.99
C PHE A 158 -3.17 4.67 8.86
N LEU A 159 -2.25 5.63 8.90
CA LEU A 159 -2.53 7.04 8.72
C LEU A 159 -3.11 7.32 7.32
N ALA A 160 -2.50 6.78 6.26
CA ALA A 160 -2.96 6.98 4.89
C ALA A 160 -4.39 6.46 4.68
N LEU A 161 -4.70 5.26 5.17
CA LEU A 161 -6.05 4.69 5.09
C LEU A 161 -7.07 5.49 5.93
N ASN A 162 -6.65 6.07 7.06
CA ASN A 162 -7.54 6.92 7.84
C ASN A 162 -7.73 8.31 7.21
N VAL A 163 -6.75 8.84 6.49
CA VAL A 163 -6.96 10.03 5.62
C VAL A 163 -7.99 9.70 4.54
N ALA A 164 -7.89 8.54 3.89
CA ALA A 164 -8.91 8.06 2.95
C ALA A 164 -10.29 7.90 3.62
N THR A 165 -10.35 7.42 4.87
CA THR A 165 -11.59 7.36 5.66
C THR A 165 -12.22 8.74 5.82
N ILE A 166 -11.43 9.74 6.21
CA ILE A 166 -11.92 11.14 6.38
C ILE A 166 -12.43 11.70 5.06
N ILE A 167 -11.68 11.47 3.97
CA ILE A 167 -12.08 11.86 2.62
C ILE A 167 -13.43 11.18 2.26
N GLY A 168 -13.56 9.88 2.51
CA GLY A 168 -14.78 9.12 2.26
C GLY A 168 -16.00 9.67 2.99
N ILE A 169 -15.84 10.09 4.25
CA ILE A 169 -16.93 10.69 5.03
C ILE A 169 -17.31 12.06 4.47
N LYS A 170 -16.32 12.92 4.19
CA LYS A 170 -16.55 14.30 3.75
C LYS A 170 -17.05 14.42 2.33
N LEU A 171 -16.62 13.51 1.46
CA LEU A 171 -16.96 13.55 0.03
C LEU A 171 -18.02 12.52 -0.36
N ARG A 172 -18.83 12.07 0.61
CA ARG A 172 -19.84 11.03 0.41
C ARG A 172 -20.70 11.26 -0.85
N ASP A 173 -21.13 12.51 -1.06
CA ASP A 173 -22.00 12.90 -2.18
C ASP A 173 -21.23 13.14 -3.49
N HIS A 174 -19.89 13.24 -3.46
CA HIS A 174 -19.04 13.56 -4.61
C HIS A 174 -18.22 12.36 -5.11
N ILE A 175 -17.99 11.35 -4.29
CA ILE A 175 -17.14 10.18 -4.64
C ILE A 175 -17.72 9.36 -5.81
N GLN A 176 -19.01 9.45 -6.05
CA GLN A 176 -19.66 8.80 -7.19
C GLN A 176 -19.56 9.61 -8.49
N ASN A 177 -18.96 10.80 -8.46
CA ASN A 177 -18.81 11.61 -9.66
C ASN A 177 -17.78 10.97 -10.62
N PRO A 178 -18.15 10.62 -11.85
CA PRO A 178 -17.26 9.97 -12.82
C PRO A 178 -15.95 10.74 -13.08
N LYS A 179 -16.00 12.08 -13.06
CA LYS A 179 -14.81 12.94 -13.25
C LYS A 179 -13.84 12.81 -12.07
N VAL A 180 -14.34 12.73 -10.83
CA VAL A 180 -13.50 12.54 -9.65
C VAL A 180 -12.82 11.19 -9.71
N ILE A 181 -13.55 10.14 -10.10
CA ILE A 181 -13.02 8.80 -10.28
C ILE A 181 -11.91 8.79 -11.35
N GLU A 182 -12.17 9.41 -12.51
CA GLU A 182 -11.21 9.49 -13.60
C GLU A 182 -9.92 10.23 -13.20
N ILE A 183 -10.02 11.41 -12.59
CA ILE A 183 -8.87 12.18 -12.13
C ILE A 183 -8.07 11.35 -11.11
N THR A 184 -8.74 10.72 -10.16
CA THR A 184 -8.13 9.88 -9.14
C THR A 184 -7.37 8.72 -9.77
N ASN A 185 -7.97 8.00 -10.71
CA ASN A 185 -7.34 6.88 -11.39
C ASN A 185 -6.10 7.32 -12.19
N LYS A 186 -6.19 8.42 -12.93
CA LYS A 186 -5.07 8.97 -13.71
C LYS A 186 -3.92 9.43 -12.82
N THR A 187 -4.22 10.19 -11.76
CA THR A 187 -3.20 10.67 -10.82
C THR A 187 -2.46 9.51 -10.17
N THR A 188 -3.21 8.49 -9.74
CA THR A 188 -2.61 7.29 -9.13
C THR A 188 -1.78 6.49 -10.11
N GLY A 189 -2.32 6.27 -11.30
CA GLY A 189 -1.58 5.57 -12.35
C GLY A 189 -0.25 6.26 -12.64
N ALA A 190 -0.26 7.61 -12.76
CA ALA A 190 0.95 8.41 -12.92
C ALA A 190 1.93 8.21 -11.76
N MET A 191 1.45 8.29 -10.51
CA MET A 191 2.31 8.11 -9.33
C MET A 191 2.93 6.72 -9.28
N MET A 192 2.17 5.67 -9.58
CA MET A 192 2.69 4.30 -9.62
C MET A 192 3.75 4.12 -10.71
N ILE A 193 3.56 4.72 -11.89
CA ILE A 193 4.56 4.70 -12.97
C ILE A 193 5.83 5.41 -12.52
N LEU A 194 5.72 6.61 -11.93
CA LEU A 194 6.87 7.36 -11.43
C LEU A 194 7.65 6.58 -10.37
N VAL A 195 6.95 5.95 -9.41
CA VAL A 195 7.58 5.08 -8.40
C VAL A 195 8.25 3.87 -9.05
N GLY A 196 7.59 3.22 -10.02
CA GLY A 196 8.18 2.11 -10.76
C GLY A 196 9.46 2.50 -11.51
N ILE A 197 9.46 3.65 -12.18
CA ILE A 197 10.66 4.19 -12.85
C ILE A 197 11.75 4.49 -11.81
N PHE A 198 11.42 5.15 -10.72
CA PHE A 198 12.37 5.44 -9.64
C PHE A 198 13.03 4.17 -9.10
N VAL A 199 12.23 3.14 -8.76
CA VAL A 199 12.74 1.84 -8.30
C VAL A 199 13.63 1.17 -9.34
N GLY A 200 13.31 1.29 -10.62
CA GLY A 200 14.11 0.71 -11.69
C GLY A 200 15.47 1.39 -11.91
N LEU A 201 15.57 2.68 -11.62
CA LEU A 201 16.79 3.47 -11.84
C LEU A 201 17.76 3.44 -10.65
N TYR A 202 17.27 3.32 -9.43
CA TYR A 202 18.04 3.31 -8.18
C TYR A 202 18.06 1.94 -7.52
#